data_1296a1f7578b0501e08b4449c34ac70c
#
_entry.id   1296a1f7578b0501e08b4449c34ac70c
#
_cell.length_a   1.000
_cell.length_b   1.000
_cell.length_c   1.000
_cell.angle_alpha   90.00
_cell.angle_beta   90.00
_cell.angle_gamma   90.00
#
_symmetry.space_group_name_H-M   'P 1'
#
loop_
_entity.id
_entity.type
_entity.pdbx_description
1 polymer ?
#
loop_
_entity_poly.entity_id
_entity_poly.type
_entity_poly.pdbx_seq_one_letter_code
_entity_poly.pdbx_strand_id
1 'polypeptide(L)'
;MREVTIKIGLERLDTQEGITVEALLDSGATGLVMSSEFARKKGFKLKKLERPMQVRNVDGSFNKEGPIENTVEVNVYYKGHVERTEIDVIGGQKWLVILGMPWLACHNPEIDWRTGEVKMTRCPEECGKQWRPVQEKSGWEKQKEEEMKEEAEKRKEEKEKKKKQKKGRTVEVRKIAEE
;
A
#
# COMPACT_ATOMS: atom_id res chain seq x y z
N MET A 1 -3.47 -17.35 21.90
CA MET A 1 -2.29 -17.61 21.02
C MET A 1 -1.90 -16.27 20.44
N ARG A 2 -0.63 -15.90 20.46
CA ARG A 2 -0.17 -14.58 19.98
C ARG A 2 0.12 -14.68 18.49
N GLU A 3 -0.44 -13.78 17.70
CA GLU A 3 -0.12 -13.63 16.27
C GLU A 3 1.31 -13.08 16.16
N VAL A 4 2.09 -13.56 15.19
CA VAL A 4 3.44 -13.05 14.91
C VAL A 4 3.33 -12.06 13.77
N THR A 5 3.70 -10.81 14.04
CA THR A 5 3.66 -9.73 13.06
C THR A 5 5.03 -9.08 12.90
N ILE A 6 5.31 -8.54 11.72
CA ILE A 6 6.52 -7.79 11.40
C ILE A 6 6.18 -6.50 10.68
N LYS A 7 6.99 -5.47 10.90
CA LYS A 7 6.90 -4.22 10.13
C LYS A 7 7.71 -4.37 8.85
N ILE A 8 7.04 -4.32 7.72
CA ILE A 8 7.65 -4.41 6.38
C ILE A 8 7.54 -3.08 5.64
N GLY A 9 8.45 -2.84 4.73
CA GLY A 9 8.32 -1.81 3.70
C GLY A 9 7.70 -2.42 2.44
N LEU A 10 6.74 -1.73 1.86
CA LEU A 10 6.22 -2.03 0.53
C LEU A 10 6.58 -0.87 -0.40
N GLU A 11 7.25 -1.16 -1.50
CA GLU A 11 7.58 -0.15 -2.50
C GLU A 11 6.77 -0.40 -3.77
N ARG A 12 6.07 0.62 -4.23
CA ARG A 12 5.35 0.58 -5.49
C ARG A 12 6.33 0.68 -6.65
N LEU A 13 6.20 -0.21 -7.64
CA LEU A 13 7.13 -0.26 -8.77
C LEU A 13 6.98 0.92 -9.74
N ASP A 14 5.78 1.51 -9.80
CA ASP A 14 5.47 2.62 -10.71
C ASP A 14 5.94 3.98 -10.20
N THR A 15 5.85 4.23 -8.90
CA THR A 15 6.19 5.51 -8.27
C THR A 15 7.43 5.46 -7.39
N GLN A 16 7.94 4.27 -7.08
CA GLN A 16 9.03 4.02 -6.13
C GLN A 16 8.72 4.56 -4.72
N GLU A 17 7.46 4.78 -4.41
CA GLU A 17 7.02 5.24 -3.10
C GLU A 17 6.97 4.07 -2.12
N GLY A 18 7.67 4.22 -0.99
CA GLY A 18 7.70 3.25 0.09
C GLY A 18 6.60 3.48 1.11
N ILE A 19 5.94 2.40 1.53
CA ILE A 19 4.89 2.40 2.54
C ILE A 19 5.27 1.39 3.62
N THR A 20 5.33 1.82 4.88
CA THR A 20 5.54 0.89 6.01
C THR A 20 4.19 0.37 6.49
N VAL A 21 4.10 -0.95 6.67
CA VAL A 21 2.89 -1.63 7.13
C VAL A 21 3.24 -2.79 8.07
N GLU A 22 2.35 -3.09 8.99
CA GLU A 22 2.43 -4.30 9.80
C GLU A 22 1.81 -5.48 9.02
N ALA A 23 2.60 -6.55 8.86
CA ALA A 23 2.20 -7.76 8.16
C ALA A 23 2.13 -8.94 9.13
N LEU A 24 1.11 -9.77 8.97
CA LEU A 24 0.99 -11.05 9.67
C LEU A 24 1.88 -12.10 9.01
N LEU A 25 2.62 -12.87 9.79
CA LEU A 25 3.25 -14.12 9.34
C LEU A 25 2.29 -15.28 9.56
N ASP A 26 1.85 -15.91 8.48
CA ASP A 26 0.86 -17.00 8.53
C ASP A 26 1.32 -18.22 7.72
N SER A 27 1.79 -19.25 8.41
CA SER A 27 2.19 -20.51 7.78
C SER A 27 1.00 -21.31 7.21
N GLY A 28 -0.23 -20.97 7.58
CA GLY A 28 -1.45 -21.56 7.02
C GLY A 28 -1.89 -20.92 5.71
N ALA A 29 -1.41 -19.72 5.39
CA ALA A 29 -1.72 -19.04 4.15
C ALA A 29 -0.84 -19.58 3.00
N THR A 30 -1.47 -19.95 1.89
CA THR A 30 -0.79 -20.51 0.71
C THR A 30 -0.28 -19.46 -0.26
N GLY A 31 -0.54 -18.18 0.00
CA GLY A 31 -0.12 -17.03 -0.82
C GLY A 31 0.29 -15.84 0.03
N LEU A 32 0.74 -14.77 -0.63
CA LEU A 32 0.86 -13.46 -0.05
C LEU A 32 -0.41 -12.68 -0.33
N VAL A 33 -0.94 -11.99 0.66
CA VAL A 33 -2.26 -11.39 0.56
C VAL A 33 -2.24 -9.93 1.03
N MET A 34 -2.93 -9.06 0.31
CA MET A 34 -3.13 -7.65 0.64
C MET A 34 -4.62 -7.33 0.70
N SER A 35 -5.03 -6.56 1.70
CA SER A 35 -6.39 -6.05 1.80
C SER A 35 -6.73 -5.17 0.59
N SER A 36 -7.88 -5.44 -0.06
CA SER A 36 -8.35 -4.66 -1.22
C SER A 36 -8.61 -3.19 -0.87
N GLU A 37 -9.07 -2.94 0.36
CA GLU A 37 -9.27 -1.59 0.87
C GLU A 37 -7.93 -0.86 1.04
N PHE A 38 -6.93 -1.53 1.62
CA PHE A 38 -5.58 -1.00 1.78
C PHE A 38 -4.93 -0.72 0.42
N ALA A 39 -5.01 -1.64 -0.53
CA ALA A 39 -4.47 -1.48 -1.88
C ALA A 39 -5.05 -0.23 -2.57
N ARG A 40 -6.37 -0.05 -2.52
CA ARG A 40 -7.06 1.13 -3.09
C ARG A 40 -6.69 2.42 -2.36
N LYS A 41 -6.74 2.43 -1.03
CA LYS A 41 -6.42 3.62 -0.21
C LYS A 41 -5.00 4.12 -0.43
N LYS A 42 -4.06 3.21 -0.65
CA LYS A 42 -2.64 3.53 -0.89
C LYS A 42 -2.29 3.68 -2.36
N GLY A 43 -3.25 3.55 -3.26
CA GLY A 43 -3.07 3.78 -4.70
C GLY A 43 -2.16 2.76 -5.38
N PHE A 44 -2.16 1.50 -4.92
CA PHE A 44 -1.44 0.44 -5.62
C PHE A 44 -2.05 0.16 -6.98
N LYS A 45 -1.20 -0.04 -7.98
CA LYS A 45 -1.63 -0.40 -9.33
C LYS A 45 -2.07 -1.86 -9.36
N LEU A 46 -3.37 -2.07 -9.52
CA LEU A 46 -3.94 -3.41 -9.61
C LEU A 46 -3.69 -4.01 -11.00
N LYS A 47 -3.27 -5.28 -11.01
CA LYS A 47 -3.13 -6.10 -12.22
C LYS A 47 -4.24 -7.15 -12.19
N LYS A 48 -5.12 -7.11 -13.17
CA LYS A 48 -6.21 -8.08 -13.26
C LYS A 48 -5.69 -9.45 -13.66
N LEU A 49 -6.14 -10.49 -12.95
CA LEU A 49 -5.85 -11.87 -13.31
C LEU A 49 -6.65 -12.30 -14.54
N GLU A 50 -6.06 -13.11 -15.41
CA GLU A 50 -6.75 -13.69 -16.55
C GLU A 50 -7.89 -14.64 -16.11
N ARG A 51 -7.67 -15.34 -15.01
CA ARG A 51 -8.65 -16.23 -14.38
C ARG A 51 -8.74 -15.95 -12.89
N PRO A 52 -9.93 -15.64 -12.36
CA PRO A 52 -10.11 -15.47 -10.94
C PRO A 52 -9.74 -16.74 -10.16
N MET A 53 -9.05 -16.58 -9.03
CA MET A 53 -8.65 -17.72 -8.18
C MET A 53 -9.60 -17.82 -6.99
N GLN A 54 -10.17 -19.03 -6.77
CA GLN A 54 -11.03 -19.29 -5.62
C GLN A 54 -10.19 -19.39 -4.34
N VAL A 55 -10.63 -18.67 -3.32
CA VAL A 55 -10.01 -18.71 -1.98
C VAL A 55 -10.87 -19.55 -1.06
N ARG A 56 -10.22 -20.49 -0.38
CA ARG A 56 -10.84 -21.29 0.68
C ARG A 56 -10.29 -20.86 2.03
N ASN A 57 -11.18 -20.72 2.97
CA ASN A 57 -10.85 -20.53 4.38
C ASN A 57 -10.35 -21.87 4.99
N VAL A 58 -9.77 -21.79 6.20
CA VAL A 58 -9.27 -23.00 6.91
C VAL A 58 -10.36 -24.04 7.18
N ASP A 59 -11.61 -23.60 7.32
CA ASP A 59 -12.78 -24.48 7.49
C ASP A 59 -13.29 -25.09 6.18
N GLY A 60 -12.61 -24.81 5.04
CA GLY A 60 -12.98 -25.28 3.72
C GLY A 60 -14.06 -24.46 3.01
N SER A 61 -14.67 -23.49 3.69
CA SER A 61 -15.63 -22.57 3.06
C SER A 61 -14.96 -21.64 2.05
N PHE A 62 -15.73 -21.14 1.09
CA PHE A 62 -15.25 -20.10 0.19
C PHE A 62 -15.21 -18.73 0.89
N ASN A 63 -14.25 -17.89 0.50
CA ASN A 63 -14.21 -16.52 0.98
C ASN A 63 -15.52 -15.79 0.59
N LYS A 64 -16.14 -15.10 1.56
CA LYS A 64 -17.41 -14.38 1.37
C LYS A 64 -17.27 -13.19 0.42
N GLU A 65 -16.10 -12.59 0.34
CA GLU A 65 -15.80 -11.47 -0.55
C GLU A 65 -15.49 -11.90 -2.00
N GLY A 66 -15.61 -13.20 -2.28
CA GLY A 66 -15.42 -13.77 -3.60
C GLY A 66 -13.99 -14.19 -3.91
N PRO A 67 -13.71 -14.48 -5.20
CA PRO A 67 -12.40 -14.91 -5.66
C PRO A 67 -11.40 -13.76 -5.70
N ILE A 68 -10.10 -14.10 -5.78
CA ILE A 68 -9.04 -13.17 -6.13
C ILE A 68 -9.16 -12.83 -7.62
N GLU A 69 -9.38 -11.57 -7.93
CA GLU A 69 -9.44 -11.08 -9.31
C GLU A 69 -8.25 -10.22 -9.69
N ASN A 70 -7.53 -9.70 -8.70
CA ASN A 70 -6.43 -8.76 -8.90
C ASN A 70 -5.23 -9.12 -8.04
N THR A 71 -4.04 -8.78 -8.56
CA THR A 71 -2.77 -8.78 -7.83
C THR A 71 -2.14 -7.40 -7.85
N VAL A 72 -1.14 -7.22 -6.99
CA VAL A 72 -0.26 -6.04 -6.96
C VAL A 72 1.19 -6.52 -7.00
N GLU A 73 1.98 -5.97 -7.89
CA GLU A 73 3.42 -6.22 -7.95
C GLU A 73 4.16 -5.16 -7.16
N VAL A 74 4.98 -5.57 -6.19
CA VAL A 74 5.69 -4.69 -5.25
C VAL A 74 7.06 -5.24 -4.88
N ASN A 75 7.94 -4.36 -4.37
CA ASN A 75 9.08 -4.79 -3.59
C ASN A 75 8.69 -4.84 -2.11
N VAL A 76 8.96 -5.95 -1.46
CA VAL A 76 8.76 -6.18 -0.02
C VAL A 76 10.11 -6.11 0.69
N TYR A 77 10.25 -5.24 1.69
CA TYR A 77 11.48 -5.02 2.45
C TYR A 77 11.33 -5.44 3.91
N TYR A 78 12.29 -6.19 4.43
CA TYR A 78 12.38 -6.50 5.85
C TYR A 78 13.84 -6.70 6.27
N LYS A 79 14.33 -5.89 7.24
CA LYS A 79 15.69 -6.02 7.83
C LYS A 79 16.81 -6.24 6.81
N GLY A 80 16.84 -5.43 5.76
CA GLY A 80 17.86 -5.52 4.71
C GLY A 80 17.59 -6.57 3.63
N HIS A 81 16.53 -7.36 3.75
CA HIS A 81 16.08 -8.29 2.73
C HIS A 81 15.04 -7.64 1.84
N VAL A 82 15.07 -7.96 0.55
CA VAL A 82 14.12 -7.47 -0.42
C VAL A 82 13.67 -8.60 -1.34
N GLU A 83 12.38 -8.62 -1.64
CA GLU A 83 11.77 -9.51 -2.61
C GLU A 83 10.85 -8.72 -3.52
N ARG A 84 11.01 -8.87 -4.83
CA ARG A 84 10.00 -8.44 -5.79
C ARG A 84 9.00 -9.55 -5.97
N THR A 85 7.75 -9.30 -5.65
CA THR A 85 6.71 -10.33 -5.64
C THR A 85 5.35 -9.78 -6.04
N GLU A 86 4.48 -10.67 -6.49
CA GLU A 86 3.05 -10.40 -6.66
C GLU A 86 2.31 -10.77 -5.38
N ILE A 87 1.43 -9.88 -4.93
CA ILE A 87 0.57 -10.08 -3.76
C ILE A 87 -0.87 -10.11 -4.21
N ASP A 88 -1.60 -11.14 -3.82
CA ASP A 88 -3.02 -11.30 -4.09
C ASP A 88 -3.86 -10.25 -3.37
N VAL A 89 -4.81 -9.62 -4.05
CA VAL A 89 -5.67 -8.59 -3.46
C VAL A 89 -7.03 -9.18 -3.12
N ILE A 90 -7.38 -9.16 -1.83
CA ILE A 90 -8.59 -9.82 -1.32
C ILE A 90 -9.34 -8.88 -0.36
N GLY A 91 -10.67 -8.97 -0.36
CA GLY A 91 -11.54 -8.23 0.58
C GLY A 91 -11.79 -9.00 1.89
N GLY A 92 -12.37 -8.28 2.88
CA GLY A 92 -12.88 -8.88 4.12
C GLY A 92 -11.83 -9.33 5.13
N GLN A 93 -10.58 -8.86 5.02
CA GLN A 93 -9.49 -9.27 5.89
C GLN A 93 -9.25 -8.31 7.04
N LYS A 94 -8.91 -8.86 8.20
CA LYS A 94 -8.46 -8.11 9.37
C LYS A 94 -7.09 -7.47 9.13
N TRP A 95 -6.17 -8.23 8.50
CA TRP A 95 -4.79 -7.81 8.29
C TRP A 95 -4.63 -7.08 6.97
N LEU A 96 -3.83 -6.00 6.98
CA LEU A 96 -3.55 -5.23 5.78
C LEU A 96 -2.70 -6.01 4.79
N VAL A 97 -1.75 -6.79 5.33
CA VAL A 97 -0.87 -7.70 4.57
C VAL A 97 -0.68 -9.00 5.36
N ILE A 98 -0.69 -10.12 4.64
CA ILE A 98 -0.35 -11.44 5.16
C ILE A 98 0.81 -11.98 4.31
N LEU A 99 1.89 -12.38 4.98
CA LEU A 99 3.01 -13.08 4.37
C LEU A 99 2.84 -14.56 4.68
N GLY A 100 2.41 -15.31 3.67
CA GLY A 100 2.15 -16.73 3.78
C GLY A 100 3.36 -17.60 3.53
N MET A 101 3.09 -18.88 3.35
CA MET A 101 4.11 -19.92 3.19
C MET A 101 5.14 -19.65 2.09
N PRO A 102 4.79 -19.06 0.92
CA PRO A 102 5.80 -18.75 -0.10
C PRO A 102 6.91 -17.82 0.42
N TRP A 103 6.55 -16.76 1.15
CA TRP A 103 7.51 -15.84 1.76
C TRP A 103 8.33 -16.53 2.86
N LEU A 104 7.65 -17.29 3.72
CA LEU A 104 8.29 -18.01 4.82
C LEU A 104 9.29 -19.06 4.29
N ALA A 105 8.94 -19.77 3.23
CA ALA A 105 9.82 -20.76 2.61
C ALA A 105 11.01 -20.11 1.90
N CYS A 106 10.81 -19.00 1.21
CA CYS A 106 11.86 -18.27 0.50
C CYS A 106 12.90 -17.72 1.48
N HIS A 107 12.44 -17.04 2.53
CA HIS A 107 13.33 -16.35 3.47
C HIS A 107 13.76 -17.21 4.67
N ASN A 108 13.02 -18.29 4.96
CA ASN A 108 13.29 -19.23 6.05
C ASN A 108 13.70 -18.56 7.38
N PRO A 109 12.92 -17.59 7.91
CA PRO A 109 13.29 -16.84 9.10
C PRO A 109 13.35 -17.73 10.35
N GLU A 110 14.19 -17.35 11.31
CA GLU A 110 14.10 -17.86 12.68
C GLU A 110 13.03 -17.10 13.43
N ILE A 111 12.03 -17.80 13.97
CA ILE A 111 10.91 -17.20 14.71
C ILE A 111 10.91 -17.73 16.14
N ASP A 112 11.09 -16.82 17.12
CA ASP A 112 10.79 -17.15 18.51
C ASP A 112 9.29 -16.95 18.76
N TRP A 113 8.56 -18.04 18.77
CA TRP A 113 7.11 -18.06 18.96
C TRP A 113 6.63 -17.53 20.32
N ARG A 114 7.52 -17.44 21.31
CA ARG A 114 7.18 -16.91 22.64
C ARG A 114 7.25 -15.39 22.68
N THR A 115 8.29 -14.84 22.07
CA THR A 115 8.53 -13.38 22.03
C THR A 115 7.97 -12.71 20.80
N GLY A 116 7.82 -13.45 19.70
CA GLY A 116 7.48 -12.93 18.37
C GLY A 116 8.70 -12.32 17.65
N GLU A 117 9.91 -12.55 18.16
CA GLU A 117 11.12 -12.09 17.47
C GLU A 117 11.35 -12.87 16.17
N VAL A 118 11.67 -12.16 15.10
CA VAL A 118 11.94 -12.72 13.77
C VAL A 118 13.34 -12.32 13.33
N LYS A 119 14.19 -13.30 13.03
CA LYS A 119 15.56 -13.10 12.54
C LYS A 119 15.72 -13.70 11.14
N MET A 120 16.47 -13.00 10.27
CA MET A 120 16.67 -13.40 8.87
C MET A 120 18.02 -14.13 8.66
N THR A 121 18.42 -14.94 9.64
CA THR A 121 19.73 -15.61 9.69
C THR A 121 19.93 -16.70 8.63
N ARG A 122 18.83 -17.23 8.08
CA ARG A 122 18.84 -18.32 7.11
C ARG A 122 18.42 -17.90 5.69
N CYS A 123 18.16 -16.61 5.51
CA CYS A 123 17.80 -16.08 4.20
C CYS A 123 18.99 -16.15 3.23
N PRO A 124 18.76 -16.45 1.95
CA PRO A 124 19.84 -16.44 0.95
C PRO A 124 20.58 -15.10 0.90
N GLU A 125 21.92 -15.14 0.78
CA GLU A 125 22.77 -13.94 0.77
C GLU A 125 22.44 -12.97 -0.36
N GLU A 126 21.91 -13.46 -1.48
CA GLU A 126 21.55 -12.65 -2.64
C GLU A 126 20.30 -11.80 -2.41
N CYS A 127 19.45 -12.19 -1.47
CA CYS A 127 18.23 -11.46 -1.13
C CYS A 127 18.54 -10.02 -0.67
N GLY A 128 19.62 -9.82 0.09
CA GLY A 128 20.02 -8.49 0.59
C GLY A 128 20.74 -7.62 -0.45
N LYS A 129 21.26 -8.17 -1.54
CA LYS A 129 22.05 -7.42 -2.52
C LYS A 129 21.24 -6.48 -3.41
N GLN A 130 19.92 -6.68 -3.48
CA GLN A 130 19.00 -5.82 -4.22
C GLN A 130 18.39 -4.70 -3.34
N TRP A 131 18.74 -4.69 -2.05
CA TRP A 131 18.20 -3.70 -1.13
C TRP A 131 18.76 -2.30 -1.40
N ARG A 132 17.86 -1.37 -1.70
CA ARG A 132 18.13 0.06 -1.57
C ARG A 132 17.29 0.55 -0.40
N PRO A 133 17.89 1.24 0.60
CA PRO A 133 17.09 1.84 1.66
C PRO A 133 16.04 2.73 0.99
N VAL A 134 14.78 2.55 1.36
CA VAL A 134 13.75 3.56 1.10
C VAL A 134 14.32 4.82 1.72
N GLN A 135 14.71 5.78 0.88
CA GLN A 135 15.13 7.08 1.38
C GLN A 135 13.88 7.67 2.03
N GLU A 136 13.84 7.65 3.36
CA GLU A 136 12.89 8.51 4.04
C GLU A 136 13.14 9.91 3.51
N LYS A 137 12.11 10.51 2.90
CA LYS A 137 12.20 11.90 2.45
C LYS A 137 12.79 12.70 3.59
N SER A 138 13.91 13.36 3.34
CA SER A 138 14.57 14.19 4.33
C SER A 138 13.58 15.23 4.85
N GLY A 139 13.81 15.73 6.07
CA GLY A 139 12.90 16.71 6.67
C GLY A 139 12.60 17.90 5.74
N TRP A 140 13.60 18.33 4.94
CA TRP A 140 13.44 19.41 3.97
C TRP A 140 12.60 19.00 2.74
N GLU A 141 12.62 17.74 2.31
CA GLU A 141 11.76 17.26 1.21
C GLU A 141 10.30 17.15 1.65
N LYS A 142 10.05 16.74 2.91
CA LYS A 142 8.72 16.76 3.50
C LYS A 142 8.18 18.17 3.61
N GLN A 143 8.99 19.12 4.12
CA GLN A 143 8.63 20.54 4.18
C GLN A 143 8.31 21.13 2.80
N LYS A 144 9.14 20.85 1.81
CA LYS A 144 8.93 21.34 0.45
C LYS A 144 7.66 20.80 -0.19
N GLU A 145 7.30 19.54 0.11
CA GLU A 145 6.05 18.94 -0.37
C GLU A 145 4.81 19.55 0.33
N GLU A 146 4.92 19.88 1.62
CA GLU A 146 3.88 20.59 2.36
C GLU A 146 3.71 22.02 1.84
N GLU A 147 4.79 22.75 1.64
CA GLU A 147 4.76 24.11 1.06
C GLU A 147 4.14 24.12 -0.33
N MET A 148 4.48 23.14 -1.18
CA MET A 148 3.88 23.00 -2.51
C MET A 148 2.38 22.69 -2.44
N LYS A 149 1.94 21.89 -1.49
CA LYS A 149 0.52 21.58 -1.27
C LYS A 149 -0.25 22.83 -0.83
N GLU A 150 0.30 23.58 0.15
CA GLU A 150 -0.30 24.83 0.61
C GLU A 150 -0.39 25.89 -0.51
N GLU A 151 0.67 26.00 -1.31
CA GLU A 151 0.67 26.96 -2.43
C GLU A 151 -0.36 26.57 -3.50
N ALA A 152 -0.50 25.25 -3.79
CA ALA A 152 -1.50 24.76 -4.71
C ALA A 152 -2.93 25.00 -4.21
N GLU A 153 -3.15 24.89 -2.91
CA GLU A 153 -4.45 25.15 -2.28
C GLU A 153 -4.81 26.65 -2.31
N LYS A 154 -3.88 27.52 -1.95
CA LYS A 154 -4.02 28.99 -2.07
C LYS A 154 -4.33 29.44 -3.50
N ARG A 155 -3.66 28.84 -4.51
CA ARG A 155 -3.95 29.11 -5.93
C ARG A 155 -5.34 28.67 -6.36
N LYS A 156 -5.86 27.56 -5.80
CA LYS A 156 -7.25 27.12 -6.08
C LYS A 156 -8.26 28.06 -5.47
N GLU A 157 -8.07 28.49 -4.23
CA GLU A 157 -8.95 29.44 -3.56
C GLU A 157 -8.98 30.81 -4.30
N GLU A 158 -7.81 31.29 -4.71
CA GLU A 158 -7.73 32.56 -5.45
C GLU A 158 -8.47 32.49 -6.80
N LYS A 159 -8.35 31.39 -7.52
CA LYS A 159 -9.09 31.14 -8.75
C LYS A 159 -10.60 31.10 -8.52
N GLU A 160 -11.02 30.53 -7.40
CA GLU A 160 -12.44 30.45 -7.04
C GLU A 160 -13.01 31.81 -6.66
N LYS A 161 -12.26 32.62 -5.87
CA LYS A 161 -12.60 34.01 -5.55
C LYS A 161 -12.73 34.87 -6.81
N LYS A 162 -11.78 34.76 -7.75
CA LYS A 162 -11.83 35.48 -9.02
C LYS A 162 -13.04 35.05 -9.90
N LYS A 163 -13.43 33.77 -9.86
CA LYS A 163 -14.66 33.30 -10.56
C LYS A 163 -15.93 33.86 -9.94
N LYS A 164 -16.01 33.92 -8.60
CA LYS A 164 -17.16 34.49 -7.88
C LYS A 164 -17.29 35.99 -8.14
N GLN A 165 -16.19 36.76 -8.14
CA GLN A 165 -16.20 38.18 -8.48
C GLN A 165 -16.62 38.46 -9.93
N LYS A 166 -16.16 37.66 -10.90
CA LYS A 166 -16.62 37.79 -12.31
C LYS A 166 -18.11 37.51 -12.46
N LYS A 167 -18.63 36.48 -11.77
CA LYS A 167 -20.08 36.18 -11.79
C LYS A 167 -20.92 37.31 -11.15
N GLY A 168 -20.48 37.88 -10.02
CA GLY A 168 -21.15 39.01 -9.37
C GLY A 168 -21.24 40.23 -10.28
N ARG A 169 -20.11 40.58 -10.93
CA ARG A 169 -20.05 41.74 -11.85
C ARG A 169 -20.93 41.57 -13.09
N THR A 170 -21.09 40.35 -13.60
CA THR A 170 -21.95 40.07 -14.76
C THR A 170 -23.44 40.17 -14.38
N VAL A 171 -23.82 39.84 -13.18
CA VAL A 171 -25.20 39.95 -12.68
C VAL A 171 -25.56 41.43 -12.45
N GLU A 172 -24.63 42.23 -11.93
CA GLU A 172 -24.85 43.65 -11.68
C GLU A 172 -25.00 44.49 -12.99
N VAL A 173 -24.17 44.20 -14.01
CA VAL A 173 -24.26 44.81 -15.33
C VAL A 173 -25.58 44.45 -16.03
N ARG A 174 -26.13 43.26 -15.84
CA ARG A 174 -27.44 42.89 -16.41
C ARG A 174 -28.59 43.60 -15.71
N LYS A 175 -28.53 43.86 -14.42
CA LYS A 175 -29.57 44.59 -13.71
C LYS A 175 -29.65 46.09 -14.13
N ILE A 176 -28.52 46.73 -14.45
CA ILE A 176 -28.46 48.13 -14.89
C ILE A 176 -28.94 48.27 -16.34
N ALA A 177 -28.95 47.22 -17.15
CA ALA A 177 -29.38 47.23 -18.52
C ALA A 177 -30.88 46.98 -18.70
N GLU A 178 -31.59 46.60 -17.64
CA GLU A 178 -33.05 46.31 -17.64
C GLU A 178 -33.87 47.45 -16.98
N GLU A 179 -33.24 48.50 -16.46
CA GLU A 179 -33.85 49.76 -16.02
C GLU A 179 -33.76 50.84 -17.15
#